data_430ba9bc152ade0eb6951cca9c34a851
#
_entry.id   430ba9bc152ade0eb6951cca9c34a851
#
_cell.length_a   1.000
_cell.length_b   1.000
_cell.length_c   1.000
_cell.angle_alpha   90.00
_cell.angle_beta   90.00
_cell.angle_gamma   90.00
#
_symmetry.space_group_name_H-M   'P 1'
#
loop_
_entity.id
_entity.type
_entity.pdbx_description
1 polymer ?
#
loop_
_entity_poly.entity_id
_entity_poly.type
_entity_poly.pdbx_seq_one_letter_code
_entity_poly.pdbx_strand_id
1 'polypeptide(L)'
;MKRTRSINGIFVLVGFIGLAASGCTFSTSVGKNSTNAPADSAANSKPANASNTAPAAAPAVAKDIVGSYSITGKNESGGGKYGGELTVTKRGEVYQFSWLSGGQSSDGVGVQTDNTVAVAFTEGDNGKGCGVVLYKIATDGSLDGKAGYWGENKSESEKATRKTGTELDGTYDITGSNPEGESYKGTLAVKRSGLGYQFDWDAGSVSSGFGIRMGDKVAVGFGGKNCSFVTYEVRPDGSLDGKWGGKGSTSVGTEVAKKK
;
A
#
# COMPACT_ATOMS: atom_id res chain seq x y z
N MET A 1 -12.04 -14.05 40.60
CA MET A 1 -11.81 -15.22 39.71
C MET A 1 -11.08 -14.77 38.47
N LYS A 2 -9.77 -15.01 38.40
CA LYS A 2 -8.91 -14.67 37.25
C LYS A 2 -8.96 -15.83 36.27
N ARG A 3 -9.42 -15.59 35.03
CA ARG A 3 -9.30 -16.56 33.92
C ARG A 3 -8.10 -16.20 33.06
N THR A 4 -7.05 -16.98 33.22
CA THR A 4 -5.88 -17.00 32.32
C THR A 4 -6.27 -17.73 31.05
N ARG A 5 -6.16 -17.08 29.88
CA ARG A 5 -6.26 -17.75 28.58
C ARG A 5 -4.85 -18.05 28.08
N SER A 6 -4.54 -19.33 28.03
CA SER A 6 -3.36 -19.91 27.43
C SER A 6 -3.51 -19.84 25.90
N ILE A 7 -2.52 -19.27 25.21
CA ILE A 7 -2.38 -19.29 23.76
C ILE A 7 -1.38 -20.41 23.45
N ASN A 8 -1.89 -21.53 22.94
CA ASN A 8 -1.06 -22.62 22.43
C ASN A 8 -0.54 -22.25 21.04
N GLY A 9 0.72 -21.87 20.96
CA GLY A 9 1.46 -21.79 19.69
C GLY A 9 1.87 -23.19 19.25
N ILE A 10 1.43 -23.60 18.07
CA ILE A 10 1.90 -24.82 17.40
C ILE A 10 3.11 -24.44 16.56
N PHE A 11 4.30 -24.83 17.00
CA PHE A 11 5.52 -24.86 16.20
C PHE A 11 5.48 -26.11 15.31
N VAL A 12 5.45 -25.94 13.99
CA VAL A 12 5.74 -27.01 13.04
C VAL A 12 7.14 -26.80 12.50
N LEU A 13 8.03 -27.66 12.95
CA LEU A 13 9.40 -27.79 12.46
C LEU A 13 9.34 -28.67 11.19
N VAL A 14 9.73 -28.18 10.02
CA VAL A 14 9.97 -29.00 8.83
C VAL A 14 11.41 -28.84 8.38
N GLY A 15 12.07 -30.00 8.33
CA GLY A 15 13.49 -30.16 8.14
C GLY A 15 14.00 -29.82 6.73
N PHE A 16 15.28 -29.51 6.73
CA PHE A 16 16.14 -29.33 5.57
C PHE A 16 16.39 -30.63 4.82
N ILE A 17 16.24 -30.62 3.49
CA ILE A 17 16.94 -31.53 2.61
C ILE A 17 17.69 -30.68 1.60
N GLY A 18 19.01 -30.73 1.67
CA GLY A 18 19.91 -30.13 0.71
C GLY A 18 20.08 -31.02 -0.52
N LEU A 19 20.25 -30.42 -1.68
CA LEU A 19 20.93 -31.06 -2.82
C LEU A 19 21.85 -30.05 -3.50
N ALA A 20 23.03 -30.59 -3.84
CA ALA A 20 24.22 -29.88 -4.29
C ALA A 20 24.25 -29.64 -5.81
N ALA A 21 24.95 -28.59 -6.17
CA ALA A 21 25.91 -28.39 -7.25
C ALA A 21 25.55 -28.78 -8.70
N SER A 22 25.71 -27.80 -9.59
CA SER A 22 26.56 -27.97 -10.80
C SER A 22 26.92 -26.62 -11.36
N GLY A 23 28.21 -26.39 -11.47
CA GLY A 23 28.81 -25.17 -12.04
C GLY A 23 28.80 -25.22 -13.58
N CYS A 24 28.78 -24.07 -14.17
CA CYS A 24 29.26 -23.83 -15.53
C CYS A 24 30.02 -22.52 -15.56
N THR A 25 31.31 -22.65 -15.77
CA THR A 25 32.25 -21.61 -16.13
C THR A 25 32.03 -21.20 -17.59
N PHE A 26 32.00 -19.90 -17.88
CA PHE A 26 32.29 -19.42 -19.23
C PHE A 26 33.21 -18.19 -19.21
N SER A 27 34.13 -18.29 -20.14
CA SER A 27 35.37 -17.57 -20.31
C SER A 27 35.24 -16.11 -20.73
N THR A 28 36.25 -15.37 -20.32
CA THR A 28 36.66 -14.05 -20.76
C THR A 28 37.01 -13.99 -22.25
N SER A 29 36.65 -12.93 -22.96
CA SER A 29 37.39 -12.45 -24.12
C SER A 29 37.66 -10.95 -24.01
N VAL A 30 38.92 -10.64 -23.97
CA VAL A 30 39.55 -9.31 -24.03
C VAL A 30 39.57 -8.87 -25.50
N GLY A 31 39.07 -7.68 -25.79
CA GLY A 31 39.28 -6.98 -27.05
C GLY A 31 39.81 -5.58 -26.80
N LYS A 32 41.08 -5.40 -27.12
CA LYS A 32 41.81 -4.11 -27.12
C LYS A 32 41.64 -3.38 -28.45
N ASN A 33 41.91 -2.06 -28.37
CA ASN A 33 42.28 -1.07 -29.40
C ASN A 33 41.11 -0.20 -29.90
N SER A 34 41.27 1.10 -30.05
CA SER A 34 42.39 1.95 -30.40
C SER A 34 42.05 3.42 -30.16
N THR A 35 43.06 4.16 -29.78
CA THR A 35 43.21 5.63 -29.75
C THR A 35 42.78 6.36 -31.01
N ASN A 36 42.17 7.53 -30.86
CA ASN A 36 42.48 8.76 -31.60
C ASN A 36 41.74 9.96 -31.04
N ALA A 37 42.48 10.94 -30.53
CA ALA A 37 42.14 12.36 -30.51
C ALA A 37 42.99 12.99 -31.65
N PRO A 38 42.73 14.22 -32.15
CA PRO A 38 42.28 15.40 -31.43
C PRO A 38 41.33 16.31 -32.25
N ALA A 39 40.78 17.35 -31.69
CA ALA A 39 40.94 18.75 -32.11
C ALA A 39 39.87 19.67 -31.55
N ASP A 40 40.34 20.75 -30.99
CA ASP A 40 39.68 21.97 -30.56
C ASP A 40 38.54 22.46 -31.45
N SER A 41 37.47 22.94 -30.79
CA SER A 41 36.73 24.10 -31.30
C SER A 41 36.05 24.85 -30.17
N ALA A 42 36.32 26.13 -30.20
CA ALA A 42 36.05 27.17 -29.25
C ALA A 42 34.56 27.32 -28.83
N ALA A 43 34.46 27.73 -27.59
CA ALA A 43 33.49 28.57 -26.92
C ALA A 43 32.32 29.17 -27.76
N ASN A 44 31.11 28.87 -27.28
CA ASN A 44 30.05 29.85 -27.29
C ASN A 44 29.18 29.68 -26.04
N SER A 45 29.49 30.42 -25.01
CA SER A 45 28.76 30.50 -23.76
C SER A 45 27.45 31.30 -23.98
N LYS A 46 26.35 30.59 -24.15
CA LYS A 46 24.99 31.15 -24.06
C LYS A 46 24.63 31.31 -22.57
N PRO A 47 24.09 32.46 -22.14
CA PRO A 47 23.74 32.67 -20.73
C PRO A 47 22.68 31.64 -20.29
N ALA A 48 22.96 31.02 -19.15
CA ALA A 48 22.06 30.12 -18.47
C ALA A 48 20.76 30.87 -18.10
N ASN A 49 19.67 30.43 -18.65
CA ASN A 49 18.33 30.84 -18.25
C ASN A 49 18.15 30.41 -16.80
N ALA A 50 18.02 31.36 -15.89
CA ALA A 50 17.65 31.11 -14.50
C ALA A 50 16.28 30.44 -14.49
N SER A 51 16.24 29.16 -14.25
CA SER A 51 15.01 28.43 -13.98
C SER A 51 14.39 29.00 -12.71
N ASN A 52 13.34 29.79 -12.85
CA ASN A 52 12.43 30.13 -11.75
C ASN A 52 11.78 28.84 -11.25
N THR A 53 12.43 28.13 -10.35
CA THR A 53 11.81 27.04 -9.61
C THR A 53 10.85 27.68 -8.61
N ALA A 54 9.57 27.66 -8.94
CA ALA A 54 8.53 28.05 -7.98
C ALA A 54 8.75 27.28 -6.67
N PRO A 55 8.61 27.92 -5.50
CA PRO A 55 8.73 27.23 -4.22
C PRO A 55 7.80 26.02 -4.21
N ALA A 56 8.31 24.85 -3.82
CA ALA A 56 7.49 23.67 -3.62
C ALA A 56 6.37 24.02 -2.62
N ALA A 57 5.12 23.83 -3.04
CA ALA A 57 3.97 24.08 -2.17
C ALA A 57 4.16 23.31 -0.86
N ALA A 58 3.96 24.00 0.28
CA ALA A 58 4.00 23.36 1.58
C ALA A 58 3.05 22.17 1.60
N PRO A 59 3.41 21.03 2.24
CA PRO A 59 2.56 19.88 2.32
C PRO A 59 1.21 20.28 2.91
N ALA A 60 0.13 19.97 2.18
CA ALA A 60 -1.21 20.25 2.64
C ALA A 60 -1.46 19.48 3.94
N VAL A 61 -1.88 20.19 4.99
CA VAL A 61 -2.26 19.57 6.26
C VAL A 61 -3.40 18.60 6.00
N ALA A 62 -3.20 17.33 6.37
CA ALA A 62 -4.22 16.29 6.21
C ALA A 62 -5.53 16.73 6.90
N LYS A 63 -6.62 16.76 6.14
CA LYS A 63 -7.95 17.07 6.70
C LYS A 63 -8.43 15.91 7.55
N ASP A 64 -9.05 16.23 8.69
CA ASP A 64 -9.73 15.24 9.52
C ASP A 64 -10.96 14.68 8.78
N ILE A 65 -10.98 13.36 8.64
CA ILE A 65 -12.02 12.60 7.96
C ILE A 65 -13.07 12.02 8.92
N VAL A 66 -12.98 12.30 10.21
CA VAL A 66 -13.97 11.85 11.20
C VAL A 66 -15.33 12.47 10.92
N GLY A 67 -16.38 11.65 10.94
CA GLY A 67 -17.76 12.09 10.74
C GLY A 67 -18.66 11.06 10.11
N SER A 68 -19.90 11.50 9.85
CA SER A 68 -20.90 10.73 9.12
C SER A 68 -21.05 11.27 7.70
N TYR A 69 -21.23 10.37 6.76
CA TYR A 69 -21.30 10.67 5.34
C TYR A 69 -22.51 9.98 4.70
N SER A 70 -23.08 10.61 3.70
CA SER A 70 -23.95 9.95 2.72
C SER A 70 -23.09 9.43 1.58
N ILE A 71 -23.23 8.16 1.22
CA ILE A 71 -22.47 7.55 0.14
C ILE A 71 -23.31 7.29 -1.10
N THR A 72 -22.67 7.40 -2.24
CA THR A 72 -23.18 6.94 -3.54
C THR A 72 -22.03 6.29 -4.29
N GLY A 73 -22.31 5.16 -4.92
CA GLY A 73 -21.27 4.41 -5.61
C GLY A 73 -21.77 3.60 -6.80
N LYS A 74 -20.83 2.94 -7.46
CA LYS A 74 -21.05 1.96 -8.52
C LYS A 74 -20.27 0.72 -8.20
N ASN A 75 -20.91 -0.43 -8.37
CA ASN A 75 -20.28 -1.72 -8.20
C ASN A 75 -19.26 -1.98 -9.33
N GLU A 76 -18.35 -2.94 -9.09
CA GLU A 76 -17.43 -3.45 -10.09
C GLU A 76 -18.17 -4.00 -11.33
N SER A 77 -17.46 -4.09 -12.46
CA SER A 77 -17.93 -4.77 -13.69
C SER A 77 -19.29 -4.30 -14.21
N GLY A 78 -19.62 -3.01 -14.05
CA GLY A 78 -20.89 -2.46 -14.52
C GLY A 78 -22.10 -2.88 -13.67
N GLY A 79 -21.87 -3.45 -12.50
CA GLY A 79 -22.89 -3.65 -11.46
C GLY A 79 -23.62 -2.35 -11.12
N GLY A 80 -24.83 -2.45 -10.58
CA GLY A 80 -25.70 -1.31 -10.32
C GLY A 80 -25.11 -0.21 -9.45
N LYS A 81 -25.80 0.90 -9.38
CA LYS A 81 -25.51 1.96 -8.42
C LYS A 81 -25.98 1.55 -7.03
N TYR A 82 -25.30 2.02 -6.02
CA TYR A 82 -25.70 1.87 -4.62
C TYR A 82 -25.65 3.19 -3.88
N GLY A 83 -26.29 3.22 -2.74
CA GLY A 83 -26.25 4.35 -1.81
C GLY A 83 -26.34 3.85 -0.37
N GLY A 84 -26.00 4.69 0.56
CA GLY A 84 -26.01 4.33 1.98
C GLY A 84 -25.37 5.37 2.85
N GLU A 85 -24.83 4.92 3.96
CA GLU A 85 -24.18 5.73 4.97
C GLU A 85 -22.79 5.17 5.28
N LEU A 86 -21.86 6.07 5.59
CA LEU A 86 -20.54 5.75 6.10
C LEU A 86 -20.31 6.56 7.38
N THR A 87 -19.84 5.89 8.42
CA THR A 87 -19.33 6.54 9.64
C THR A 87 -17.85 6.28 9.75
N VAL A 88 -17.07 7.34 9.95
CA VAL A 88 -15.64 7.29 10.18
C VAL A 88 -15.36 7.78 11.60
N THR A 89 -14.69 6.94 12.40
CA THR A 89 -14.25 7.27 13.76
C THR A 89 -12.74 7.14 13.86
N LYS A 90 -12.12 8.00 14.67
CA LYS A 90 -10.68 7.92 14.92
C LYS A 90 -10.41 7.02 16.12
N ARG A 91 -9.45 6.11 15.98
CA ARG A 91 -8.94 5.26 17.06
C ARG A 91 -7.43 5.45 17.16
N GLY A 92 -7.01 6.40 17.97
CA GLY A 92 -5.58 6.75 18.08
C GLY A 92 -5.02 7.23 16.72
N GLU A 93 -4.14 6.46 16.11
CA GLU A 93 -3.47 6.77 14.84
C GLU A 93 -4.14 6.16 13.61
N VAL A 94 -5.15 5.30 13.80
CA VAL A 94 -5.92 4.66 12.74
C VAL A 94 -7.37 5.13 12.76
N TYR A 95 -8.10 4.81 11.70
CA TYR A 95 -9.53 5.11 11.57
C TYR A 95 -10.33 3.82 11.46
N GLN A 96 -11.50 3.81 12.05
CA GLN A 96 -12.51 2.78 11.83
C GLN A 96 -13.57 3.31 10.89
N PHE A 97 -13.90 2.53 9.89
CA PHE A 97 -14.92 2.78 8.89
C PHE A 97 -16.06 1.79 9.08
N SER A 98 -17.29 2.28 9.08
CA SER A 98 -18.50 1.45 9.17
C SER A 98 -19.48 1.92 8.11
N TRP A 99 -19.80 1.04 7.17
CA TRP A 99 -20.77 1.28 6.10
C TRP A 99 -22.08 0.58 6.38
N LEU A 100 -23.16 1.21 5.95
CA LEU A 100 -24.48 0.61 5.81
C LEU A 100 -25.01 0.94 4.42
N SER A 101 -25.04 -0.05 3.53
CA SER A 101 -25.45 0.12 2.14
C SER A 101 -26.37 -1.02 1.71
N GLY A 102 -27.56 -0.70 1.20
CA GLY A 102 -28.51 -1.71 0.74
C GLY A 102 -28.96 -2.70 1.83
N GLY A 103 -28.87 -2.32 3.11
CA GLY A 103 -29.18 -3.20 4.25
C GLY A 103 -28.03 -4.13 4.64
N GLN A 104 -26.88 -4.03 3.98
CA GLN A 104 -25.65 -4.75 4.33
C GLN A 104 -24.70 -3.83 5.08
N SER A 105 -24.07 -4.35 6.13
CA SER A 105 -23.01 -3.67 6.86
C SER A 105 -21.63 -4.13 6.38
N SER A 106 -20.65 -3.23 6.48
CA SER A 106 -19.25 -3.53 6.28
C SER A 106 -18.43 -2.72 7.27
N ASP A 107 -17.37 -3.30 7.78
CA ASP A 107 -16.43 -2.64 8.67
C ASP A 107 -15.01 -2.70 8.13
N GLY A 108 -14.24 -1.65 8.39
CA GLY A 108 -12.87 -1.55 7.91
C GLY A 108 -11.96 -0.71 8.81
N VAL A 109 -10.66 -0.93 8.64
CA VAL A 109 -9.60 -0.14 9.26
C VAL A 109 -8.90 0.69 8.20
N GLY A 110 -8.61 1.95 8.51
CA GLY A 110 -7.99 2.89 7.59
C GLY A 110 -6.79 3.60 8.17
N VAL A 111 -5.88 3.99 7.28
CA VAL A 111 -4.77 4.90 7.55
C VAL A 111 -4.80 6.06 6.56
N GLN A 112 -4.36 7.22 7.01
CA GLN A 112 -4.31 8.45 6.19
C GLN A 112 -2.88 8.96 6.08
N THR A 113 -2.50 9.37 4.88
CA THR A 113 -1.29 10.14 4.60
C THR A 113 -1.64 11.24 3.62
N ASP A 114 -1.37 12.48 3.98
CA ASP A 114 -1.77 13.66 3.21
C ASP A 114 -3.30 13.68 2.95
N ASN A 115 -3.69 13.78 1.69
CA ASN A 115 -5.08 13.72 1.23
C ASN A 115 -5.54 12.33 0.79
N THR A 116 -4.77 11.27 1.07
CA THR A 116 -5.11 9.90 0.67
C THR A 116 -5.41 9.06 1.90
N VAL A 117 -6.49 8.29 1.82
CA VAL A 117 -6.90 7.33 2.83
C VAL A 117 -6.96 5.95 2.20
N ALA A 118 -6.29 4.98 2.79
CA ALA A 118 -6.42 3.58 2.43
C ALA A 118 -7.18 2.84 3.52
N VAL A 119 -8.10 1.98 3.13
CA VAL A 119 -8.93 1.19 4.05
C VAL A 119 -8.96 -0.26 3.58
N ALA A 120 -8.78 -1.20 4.49
CA ALA A 120 -9.15 -2.60 4.28
C ALA A 120 -10.47 -2.89 5.01
N PHE A 121 -11.38 -3.60 4.36
CA PHE A 121 -12.72 -3.85 4.89
C PHE A 121 -13.22 -5.27 4.59
N THR A 122 -14.20 -5.71 5.36
CA THR A 122 -14.97 -6.95 5.10
C THR A 122 -16.45 -6.64 5.11
N GLU A 123 -17.24 -7.46 4.42
CA GLU A 123 -18.69 -7.49 4.60
C GLU A 123 -19.05 -8.05 5.98
N GLY A 124 -20.15 -7.56 6.56
CA GLY A 124 -20.61 -7.87 7.90
C GLY A 124 -19.98 -6.97 8.97
N ASP A 125 -20.32 -7.21 10.23
CA ASP A 125 -19.94 -6.38 11.39
C ASP A 125 -18.54 -6.72 11.92
N ASN A 126 -17.62 -7.13 11.06
CA ASN A 126 -16.41 -7.74 11.52
C ASN A 126 -15.22 -7.50 10.59
N GLY A 127 -14.68 -6.30 10.58
CA GLY A 127 -13.38 -5.97 9.98
C GLY A 127 -12.20 -6.78 10.55
N LYS A 128 -12.48 -7.75 11.42
CA LYS A 128 -11.53 -8.55 12.16
C LYS A 128 -10.61 -9.37 11.26
N GLY A 129 -9.33 -9.24 11.50
CA GLY A 129 -8.30 -9.93 10.74
C GLY A 129 -7.88 -9.22 9.45
N CYS A 130 -8.39 -8.01 9.19
CA CYS A 130 -7.92 -7.17 8.10
C CYS A 130 -6.90 -6.15 8.59
N GLY A 131 -5.91 -5.91 7.77
CA GLY A 131 -4.97 -4.82 7.86
C GLY A 131 -4.90 -4.06 6.54
N VAL A 132 -4.44 -2.84 6.61
CA VAL A 132 -4.22 -1.97 5.45
C VAL A 132 -2.82 -1.38 5.52
N VAL A 133 -2.18 -1.23 4.38
CA VAL A 133 -0.99 -0.39 4.25
C VAL A 133 -1.17 0.59 3.10
N LEU A 134 -0.79 1.83 3.35
CA LEU A 134 -0.69 2.89 2.35
C LEU A 134 0.79 3.22 2.15
N TYR A 135 1.32 2.85 0.98
CA TYR A 135 2.68 3.19 0.59
C TYR A 135 2.71 4.46 -0.25
N LYS A 136 3.70 5.28 -0.01
CA LYS A 136 4.19 6.29 -0.94
C LYS A 136 5.34 5.70 -1.75
N ILE A 137 5.29 5.86 -3.06
CA ILE A 137 6.31 5.38 -4.00
C ILE A 137 7.32 6.51 -4.19
N ALA A 138 8.56 6.30 -3.80
CA ALA A 138 9.65 7.23 -4.01
C ALA A 138 10.16 7.20 -5.47
N THR A 139 10.96 8.19 -5.86
CA THR A 139 11.51 8.29 -7.23
C THR A 139 12.45 7.15 -7.59
N ASP A 140 13.13 6.57 -6.61
CA ASP A 140 13.97 5.37 -6.77
C ASP A 140 13.15 4.07 -6.78
N GLY A 141 11.82 4.19 -6.61
CA GLY A 141 10.88 3.09 -6.55
C GLY A 141 10.80 2.37 -5.22
N SER A 142 11.50 2.83 -4.20
CA SER A 142 11.30 2.38 -2.82
C SER A 142 9.91 2.79 -2.32
N LEU A 143 9.40 2.06 -1.33
CA LEU A 143 8.08 2.29 -0.76
C LEU A 143 8.22 2.72 0.70
N ASP A 144 7.45 3.73 1.08
CA ASP A 144 7.36 4.22 2.45
C ASP A 144 5.92 4.06 2.93
N GLY A 145 5.71 3.14 3.85
CA GLY A 145 4.41 2.62 4.25
C GLY A 145 3.97 3.03 5.64
N LYS A 146 2.67 3.33 5.74
CA LYS A 146 1.94 3.41 7.00
C LYS A 146 0.87 2.34 7.02
N ALA A 147 0.89 1.46 8.02
CA ALA A 147 -0.05 0.36 8.14
C ALA A 147 -0.94 0.50 9.39
N GLY A 148 -2.08 -0.19 9.36
CA GLY A 148 -3.00 -0.29 10.49
C GLY A 148 -3.78 -1.60 10.45
N TYR A 149 -4.16 -2.11 11.64
CA TYR A 149 -4.91 -3.35 11.80
C TYR A 149 -6.24 -3.10 12.49
N TRP A 150 -7.22 -3.92 12.16
CA TRP A 150 -8.51 -3.90 12.83
C TRP A 150 -8.36 -4.21 14.32
N GLY A 151 -8.88 -3.31 15.14
CA GLY A 151 -8.84 -3.46 16.59
C GLY A 151 -7.66 -2.76 17.26
N GLU A 152 -6.62 -2.41 16.49
CA GLU A 152 -5.48 -1.63 17.00
C GLU A 152 -5.78 -0.12 16.98
N ASN A 153 -5.03 0.64 17.78
CA ASN A 153 -5.13 2.09 17.85
C ASN A 153 -3.82 2.82 17.51
N LYS A 154 -2.77 2.05 17.24
CA LYS A 154 -1.49 2.54 16.75
C LYS A 154 -1.29 2.11 15.30
N SER A 155 -0.50 2.88 14.57
CA SER A 155 -0.07 2.54 13.23
C SER A 155 1.33 1.94 13.24
N GLU A 156 1.63 1.16 12.22
CA GLU A 156 2.95 0.63 11.93
C GLU A 156 3.62 1.47 10.84
N SER A 157 4.95 1.39 10.78
CA SER A 157 5.73 1.92 9.68
C SER A 157 6.49 0.80 8.98
N GLU A 158 6.53 0.84 7.66
CA GLU A 158 7.33 -0.09 6.86
C GLU A 158 8.04 0.68 5.74
N LYS A 159 9.33 0.43 5.58
CA LYS A 159 10.11 0.88 4.44
C LYS A 159 10.50 -0.33 3.59
N ALA A 160 10.16 -0.31 2.31
CA ALA A 160 10.53 -1.34 1.36
C ALA A 160 11.56 -0.77 0.37
N THR A 161 12.80 -1.20 0.46
CA THR A 161 13.89 -0.79 -0.42
C THR A 161 13.94 -1.72 -1.62
N ARG A 162 13.80 -1.17 -2.83
CA ARG A 162 13.78 -1.98 -4.06
C ARG A 162 15.11 -2.70 -4.29
N LYS A 163 15.04 -3.99 -4.60
CA LYS A 163 16.17 -4.83 -5.03
C LYS A 163 16.14 -5.13 -6.51
N THR A 164 14.97 -5.50 -7.02
CA THR A 164 14.78 -5.89 -8.42
C THR A 164 13.49 -5.30 -8.98
N GLY A 165 13.34 -5.38 -10.30
CA GLY A 165 12.12 -4.99 -10.99
C GLY A 165 12.08 -3.54 -11.42
N THR A 166 10.95 -3.19 -12.04
CA THR A 166 10.67 -1.86 -12.59
C THR A 166 9.29 -1.40 -12.15
N GLU A 167 9.06 -0.09 -12.15
CA GLU A 167 7.82 0.51 -11.65
C GLU A 167 7.50 0.04 -10.21
N LEU A 168 6.41 -0.71 -10.02
CA LEU A 168 6.01 -1.28 -8.73
C LEU A 168 6.28 -2.79 -8.64
N ASP A 169 6.37 -3.48 -9.77
CA ASP A 169 6.74 -4.90 -9.82
C ASP A 169 8.18 -5.10 -9.37
N GLY A 170 8.42 -6.10 -8.55
CA GLY A 170 9.77 -6.44 -8.11
C GLY A 170 9.84 -7.06 -6.74
N THR A 171 11.06 -7.16 -6.24
CA THR A 171 11.37 -7.60 -4.88
C THR A 171 11.99 -6.46 -4.09
N TYR A 172 11.72 -6.46 -2.80
CA TYR A 172 12.14 -5.41 -1.88
C TYR A 172 12.68 -6.04 -0.60
N ASP A 173 13.69 -5.41 0.00
CA ASP A 173 14.02 -5.64 1.41
C ASP A 173 13.16 -4.72 2.26
N ILE A 174 12.48 -5.26 3.26
CA ILE A 174 11.64 -4.48 4.17
C ILE A 174 12.27 -4.33 5.53
N THR A 175 12.03 -3.18 6.13
CA THR A 175 12.26 -2.89 7.54
C THR A 175 11.07 -2.12 8.07
N GLY A 176 10.61 -2.45 9.25
CA GLY A 176 9.45 -1.79 9.84
C GLY A 176 9.45 -1.85 11.35
N SER A 177 8.42 -1.29 11.93
CA SER A 177 8.12 -1.40 13.36
C SER A 177 6.64 -1.73 13.54
N ASN A 178 6.37 -2.67 14.46
CA ASN A 178 5.00 -3.03 14.85
C ASN A 178 4.39 -1.97 15.80
N PRO A 179 3.10 -2.08 16.19
CA PRO A 179 2.45 -1.11 17.08
C PRO A 179 3.09 -1.00 18.47
N GLU A 180 3.79 -2.02 18.93
CA GLU A 180 4.53 -2.07 20.18
C GLU A 180 5.89 -1.36 20.09
N GLY A 181 6.34 -1.00 18.85
CA GLY A 181 7.61 -0.37 18.58
C GLY A 181 8.76 -1.34 18.36
N GLU A 182 8.48 -2.64 18.24
CA GLU A 182 9.48 -3.65 17.93
C GLU A 182 9.80 -3.63 16.42
N SER A 183 11.09 -3.63 16.12
CA SER A 183 11.56 -3.60 14.73
C SER A 183 11.54 -4.98 14.10
N TYR A 184 11.15 -5.05 12.83
CA TYR A 184 11.22 -6.26 12.01
C TYR A 184 11.94 -6.02 10.69
N LYS A 185 12.39 -7.12 10.07
CA LYS A 185 13.00 -7.14 8.73
C LYS A 185 12.44 -8.33 7.95
N GLY A 186 12.47 -8.21 6.64
CA GLY A 186 12.01 -9.29 5.78
C GLY A 186 12.14 -8.93 4.31
N THR A 187 11.33 -9.61 3.50
CA THR A 187 11.23 -9.37 2.07
C THR A 187 9.78 -9.14 1.65
N LEU A 188 9.60 -8.36 0.61
CA LEU A 188 8.32 -8.14 -0.05
C LEU A 188 8.48 -8.44 -1.54
N ALA A 189 7.59 -9.26 -2.08
CA ALA A 189 7.43 -9.45 -3.52
C ALA A 189 6.16 -8.74 -3.98
N VAL A 190 6.26 -7.93 -5.03
CA VAL A 190 5.12 -7.25 -5.65
C VAL A 190 5.01 -7.69 -7.09
N LYS A 191 3.82 -8.11 -7.51
CA LYS A 191 3.53 -8.55 -8.88
C LYS A 191 2.24 -7.93 -9.38
N ARG A 192 2.24 -7.46 -10.60
CA ARG A 192 1.02 -7.02 -11.26
C ARG A 192 0.01 -8.17 -11.35
N SER A 193 -1.24 -7.91 -11.02
CA SER A 193 -2.33 -8.88 -11.05
C SER A 193 -3.63 -8.18 -11.46
N GLY A 194 -4.07 -8.38 -12.69
CA GLY A 194 -5.25 -7.68 -13.22
C GLY A 194 -5.08 -6.16 -13.19
N LEU A 195 -6.00 -5.47 -12.56
CA LEU A 195 -5.98 -4.01 -12.39
C LEU A 195 -5.08 -3.53 -11.24
N GLY A 196 -4.65 -4.42 -10.38
CA GLY A 196 -3.88 -4.10 -9.19
C GLY A 196 -2.57 -4.86 -9.12
N TYR A 197 -2.14 -5.07 -7.89
CA TYR A 197 -0.89 -5.72 -7.56
C TYR A 197 -1.11 -6.67 -6.38
N GLN A 198 -0.52 -7.85 -6.48
CA GLN A 198 -0.37 -8.80 -5.39
C GLN A 198 0.89 -8.42 -4.62
N PHE A 199 0.77 -8.37 -3.30
CA PHE A 199 1.85 -8.14 -2.35
C PHE A 199 2.00 -9.39 -1.51
N ASP A 200 3.22 -9.91 -1.41
CA ASP A 200 3.54 -11.09 -0.61
C ASP A 200 4.74 -10.76 0.29
N TRP A 201 4.49 -10.68 1.61
CA TRP A 201 5.48 -10.40 2.63
C TRP A 201 5.98 -11.67 3.26
N ASP A 202 7.28 -11.70 3.58
CA ASP A 202 7.94 -12.68 4.44
C ASP A 202 8.83 -11.96 5.45
N ALA A 203 8.31 -11.79 6.66
CA ALA A 203 8.96 -11.09 7.77
C ALA A 203 8.87 -11.93 9.04
N GLY A 204 9.25 -13.22 8.94
CA GLY A 204 9.08 -14.21 10.01
C GLY A 204 7.71 -14.90 10.00
N SER A 205 6.73 -14.30 9.33
CA SER A 205 5.46 -14.92 8.94
C SER A 205 5.12 -14.48 7.54
N VAL A 206 4.45 -15.37 6.79
CA VAL A 206 4.01 -15.07 5.42
C VAL A 206 2.63 -14.43 5.46
N SER A 207 2.50 -13.28 4.81
CA SER A 207 1.22 -12.61 4.60
C SER A 207 1.07 -12.16 3.16
N SER A 208 -0.15 -12.00 2.72
CA SER A 208 -0.47 -11.58 1.36
C SER A 208 -1.53 -10.49 1.36
N GLY A 209 -1.43 -9.58 0.42
CA GLY A 209 -2.38 -8.51 0.21
C GLY A 209 -2.61 -8.21 -1.26
N PHE A 210 -3.66 -7.45 -1.53
CA PHE A 210 -3.98 -6.97 -2.86
C PHE A 210 -4.32 -5.48 -2.80
N GLY A 211 -3.83 -4.72 -3.78
CA GLY A 211 -4.04 -3.28 -3.78
C GLY A 211 -3.97 -2.65 -5.16
N ILE A 212 -4.30 -1.36 -5.21
CA ILE A 212 -4.23 -0.55 -6.43
C ILE A 212 -3.30 0.64 -6.25
N ARG A 213 -2.64 1.00 -7.35
CA ARG A 213 -1.83 2.20 -7.44
C ARG A 213 -2.69 3.40 -7.84
N MET A 214 -2.49 4.53 -7.16
CA MET A 214 -3.06 5.83 -7.48
C MET A 214 -1.94 6.88 -7.48
N GLY A 215 -1.46 7.23 -8.66
CA GLY A 215 -0.34 8.16 -8.79
C GLY A 215 0.95 7.63 -8.15
N ASP A 216 1.46 8.36 -7.18
CA ASP A 216 2.65 8.00 -6.37
C ASP A 216 2.32 7.19 -5.10
N LYS A 217 1.07 6.72 -4.97
CA LYS A 217 0.63 5.93 -3.82
C LYS A 217 0.07 4.58 -4.23
N VAL A 218 0.15 3.61 -3.34
CA VAL A 218 -0.51 2.32 -3.46
C VAL A 218 -1.13 1.92 -2.13
N ALA A 219 -2.42 1.62 -2.16
CA ALA A 219 -3.17 1.13 -1.02
C ALA A 219 -3.37 -0.37 -1.15
N VAL A 220 -3.07 -1.10 -0.09
CA VAL A 220 -3.12 -2.57 -0.05
C VAL A 220 -3.92 -3.02 1.14
N GLY A 221 -4.98 -3.79 0.90
CA GLY A 221 -5.66 -4.56 1.93
C GLY A 221 -5.01 -5.94 2.08
N PHE A 222 -4.79 -6.38 3.29
CA PHE A 222 -4.17 -7.68 3.58
C PHE A 222 -4.81 -8.35 4.80
N GLY A 223 -4.45 -9.61 5.05
CA GLY A 223 -4.98 -10.38 6.18
C GLY A 223 -5.90 -11.51 5.75
N GLY A 224 -7.10 -11.60 6.33
CA GLY A 224 -8.05 -12.69 6.07
C GLY A 224 -8.47 -12.82 4.60
N LYS A 225 -9.07 -13.96 4.24
CA LYS A 225 -9.41 -14.30 2.85
C LYS A 225 -10.37 -13.32 2.15
N ASN A 226 -11.12 -12.53 2.92
CA ASN A 226 -12.20 -11.67 2.42
C ASN A 226 -11.89 -10.18 2.62
N CYS A 227 -10.64 -9.79 2.86
CA CYS A 227 -10.29 -8.39 2.99
C CYS A 227 -10.25 -7.74 1.60
N SER A 228 -11.17 -6.82 1.40
CA SER A 228 -11.21 -5.90 0.27
C SER A 228 -10.53 -4.59 0.63
N PHE A 229 -10.29 -3.75 -0.35
CA PHE A 229 -9.70 -2.42 -0.13
C PHE A 229 -10.59 -1.33 -0.69
N VAL A 230 -10.50 -0.14 -0.11
CA VAL A 230 -10.91 1.11 -0.75
C VAL A 230 -9.85 2.17 -0.52
N THR A 231 -9.61 2.97 -1.54
CA THR A 231 -8.71 4.12 -1.46
C THR A 231 -9.50 5.37 -1.77
N TYR A 232 -9.47 6.34 -0.85
CA TYR A 232 -10.11 7.63 -1.02
C TYR A 232 -9.09 8.74 -1.23
N GLU A 233 -9.44 9.68 -2.09
CA GLU A 233 -8.87 11.01 -2.12
C GLU A 233 -9.78 11.95 -1.32
N VAL A 234 -9.20 12.64 -0.34
CA VAL A 234 -9.91 13.65 0.47
C VAL A 234 -9.95 14.95 -0.32
N ARG A 235 -11.13 15.37 -0.72
CA ARG A 235 -11.35 16.58 -1.51
C ARG A 235 -11.30 17.85 -0.65
N PRO A 236 -11.11 19.04 -1.27
CA PRO A 236 -11.11 20.31 -0.53
C PRO A 236 -12.39 20.60 0.24
N ASP A 237 -13.54 20.10 -0.20
CA ASP A 237 -14.83 20.22 0.49
C ASP A 237 -15.02 19.21 1.63
N GLY A 238 -14.03 18.31 1.86
CA GLY A 238 -14.10 17.26 2.87
C GLY A 238 -14.82 15.99 2.40
N SER A 239 -15.29 15.93 1.16
CA SER A 239 -15.80 14.69 0.58
C SER A 239 -14.68 13.70 0.32
N LEU A 240 -15.02 12.40 0.28
CA LEU A 240 -14.11 11.31 -0.01
C LEU A 240 -14.48 10.75 -1.39
N ASP A 241 -13.52 10.70 -2.30
CA ASP A 241 -13.68 10.15 -3.65
C ASP A 241 -12.89 8.85 -3.76
N GLY A 242 -13.57 7.71 -3.84
CA GLY A 242 -13.03 6.39 -3.62
C GLY A 242 -13.06 5.46 -4.83
N LYS A 243 -12.07 4.56 -4.84
CA LYS A 243 -12.02 3.37 -5.69
C LYS A 243 -11.84 2.14 -4.82
N TRP A 244 -12.64 1.11 -5.03
CA TRP A 244 -12.63 -0.08 -4.21
C TRP A 244 -12.60 -1.36 -5.05
N GLY A 245 -12.16 -2.43 -4.44
CA GLY A 245 -12.08 -3.75 -5.06
C GLY A 245 -11.49 -4.78 -4.10
N GLY A 246 -11.31 -5.98 -4.60
CA GLY A 246 -10.73 -7.10 -3.87
C GLY A 246 -9.78 -7.92 -4.71
N LYS A 247 -9.27 -8.99 -4.14
CA LYS A 247 -8.40 -9.94 -4.84
C LYS A 247 -9.18 -10.56 -6.00
N GLY A 248 -8.61 -10.46 -7.20
CA GLY A 248 -9.22 -10.99 -8.42
C GLY A 248 -10.20 -10.04 -9.12
N SER A 249 -10.40 -8.83 -8.61
CA SER A 249 -11.20 -7.82 -9.29
C SER A 249 -10.63 -7.51 -10.68
N THR A 250 -11.49 -7.54 -11.69
CA THR A 250 -11.16 -7.17 -13.08
C THR A 250 -11.54 -5.73 -13.40
N SER A 251 -12.29 -5.09 -12.54
CA SER A 251 -12.65 -3.67 -12.57
C SER A 251 -12.69 -3.13 -11.15
N VAL A 252 -12.71 -1.82 -10.98
CA VAL A 252 -12.89 -1.18 -9.68
C VAL A 252 -14.29 -0.64 -9.54
N GLY A 253 -14.85 -0.76 -8.34
CA GLY A 253 -16.01 0.00 -7.92
C GLY A 253 -15.61 1.44 -7.58
N THR A 254 -16.57 2.33 -7.55
CA THR A 254 -16.37 3.73 -7.17
C THR A 254 -17.33 4.12 -6.06
N GLU A 255 -16.89 5.00 -5.17
CA GLU A 255 -17.71 5.55 -4.10
C GLU A 255 -17.37 7.01 -3.86
N VAL A 256 -18.41 7.83 -3.70
CA VAL A 256 -18.30 9.20 -3.22
C VAL A 256 -19.01 9.33 -1.91
N ALA A 257 -18.30 9.73 -0.86
CA ALA A 257 -18.84 9.99 0.46
C ALA A 257 -18.88 11.50 0.70
N LYS A 258 -20.08 12.06 0.90
CA LYS A 258 -20.32 13.48 1.22
C LYS A 258 -20.63 13.62 2.69
N LYS A 259 -19.88 14.48 3.38
CA LYS A 259 -20.04 14.74 4.82
C LYS A 259 -21.45 15.30 5.08
N LYS A 260 -22.11 14.79 6.12
CA LYS A 260 -23.43 15.27 6.57
C LYS A 260 -23.31 16.53 7.39
#